data_f26cf3aa5ba2061263242e811c83c559
#
_entry.id   f26cf3aa5ba2061263242e811c83c559
#
_cell.length_a   1.000
_cell.length_b   1.000
_cell.length_c   1.000
_cell.angle_alpha   90.00
_cell.angle_beta   90.00
_cell.angle_gamma   90.00
#
_symmetry.space_group_name_H-M   'P 1'
#
loop_
_entity.id
_entity.type
_entity.pdbx_description
1 polymer ?
#
loop_
_entity_poly.entity_id
_entity_poly.type
_entity_poly.pdbx_seq_one_letter_code
_entity_poly.pdbx_strand_id
1 'polypeptide(L)'
;MSAYRVPLPGGGVVYEHIKVTPGVLEVCGEHIMAGAGPVHLHTDFYGADEAITNYAPGRPEWVATLIVTGVDREGAREKRDRVIHDIKTHFHLSTYSDPCPGNGGAP
;
A
#
# COMPACT_ATOMS: atom_id res chain seq x y z
N MET A 1 8.07 -22.57 -4.93
CA MET A 1 7.54 -22.26 -4.67
C MET A 1 7.13 -21.67 -4.43
N SER A 2 7.00 -21.84 -4.54
CA SER A 2 6.66 -21.11 -4.49
C SER A 2 6.69 -20.39 -3.65
N ALA A 3 7.59 -20.06 -3.35
CA ALA A 3 7.58 -19.00 -2.52
C ALA A 3 6.39 -18.22 -2.74
N TYR A 4 6.13 -18.08 -3.91
CA TYR A 4 4.92 -17.41 -4.27
C TYR A 4 3.73 -18.27 -3.90
N ARG A 5 2.80 -17.69 -3.25
CA ARG A 5 1.63 -18.38 -2.79
C ARG A 5 0.41 -17.91 -3.51
N VAL A 6 -0.36 -18.84 -3.99
CA VAL A 6 -1.66 -18.53 -4.53
C VAL A 6 -2.63 -18.38 -3.36
N PRO A 7 -3.43 -17.32 -3.33
CA PRO A 7 -4.41 -17.19 -2.26
C PRO A 7 -5.36 -18.37 -2.25
N LEU A 8 -5.69 -18.82 -1.05
CA LEU A 8 -6.63 -19.90 -0.90
C LEU A 8 -8.02 -19.43 -1.27
N PRO A 9 -8.88 -20.36 -1.69
CA PRO A 9 -10.27 -20.01 -1.88
C PRO A 9 -10.83 -19.42 -0.59
N GLY A 10 -11.51 -18.31 -0.69
CA GLY A 10 -12.03 -17.63 0.46
C GLY A 10 -11.08 -16.64 1.08
N GLY A 11 -9.80 -16.70 0.72
CA GLY A 11 -8.86 -15.72 1.21
C GLY A 11 -9.02 -14.40 0.50
N GLY A 12 -8.49 -13.35 1.10
CA GLY A 12 -8.56 -12.03 0.52
C GLY A 12 -7.19 -11.41 0.33
N VAL A 13 -7.08 -10.59 -0.70
CA VAL A 13 -5.86 -9.85 -0.96
C VAL A 13 -6.25 -8.45 -1.40
N VAL A 14 -5.52 -7.46 -0.89
CA VAL A 14 -5.73 -6.07 -1.28
C VAL A 14 -4.41 -5.53 -1.81
N TYR A 15 -4.46 -4.92 -2.98
CA TYR A 15 -3.32 -4.21 -3.54
C TYR A 15 -3.64 -2.73 -3.48
N GLU A 16 -2.80 -1.95 -2.83
CA GLU A 16 -3.05 -0.55 -2.67
C GLU A 16 -1.84 0.25 -3.12
N HIS A 17 -2.05 1.16 -4.05
CA HIS A 17 -0.97 2.01 -4.56
C HIS A 17 -1.02 3.32 -3.79
N ILE A 18 0.09 3.69 -3.16
CA ILE A 18 0.14 4.91 -2.38
C ILE A 18 1.33 5.77 -2.81
N LYS A 19 1.18 7.06 -2.59
CA LYS A 19 2.26 8.02 -2.76
C LYS A 19 2.39 8.82 -1.48
N VAL A 20 3.60 8.90 -0.95
CA VAL A 20 3.86 9.67 0.25
C VAL A 20 4.72 10.87 -0.13
N THR A 21 4.27 12.04 0.27
CA THR A 21 5.02 13.28 0.16
C THR A 21 5.00 13.93 1.53
N PRO A 22 5.79 14.97 1.77
CA PRO A 22 5.82 15.56 3.11
C PRO A 22 4.43 15.94 3.60
N GLY A 23 4.01 15.34 4.69
CA GLY A 23 2.74 15.62 5.32
C GLY A 23 1.53 15.00 4.66
N VAL A 24 1.67 14.30 3.55
CA VAL A 24 0.52 13.82 2.77
C VAL A 24 0.69 12.36 2.37
N LEU A 25 -0.38 11.60 2.51
CA LEU A 25 -0.46 10.26 1.95
C LEU A 25 -1.59 10.25 0.93
N GLU A 26 -1.28 9.90 -0.30
CA GLU A 26 -2.28 9.78 -1.36
C GLU A 26 -2.48 8.31 -1.70
N VAL A 27 -3.72 7.92 -1.86
CA VAL A 27 -4.07 6.61 -2.38
C VAL A 27 -4.58 6.83 -3.80
N CYS A 28 -3.96 6.19 -4.76
CA CYS A 28 -4.33 6.42 -6.15
C CYS A 28 -4.13 5.15 -6.97
N GLY A 29 -4.42 5.22 -8.26
CA GLY A 29 -4.30 4.08 -9.13
C GLY A 29 -2.86 3.71 -9.44
N GLU A 30 -2.70 2.63 -10.16
CA GLU A 30 -1.36 2.09 -10.38
C GLU A 30 -0.46 3.00 -11.20
N HIS A 31 -1.01 4.02 -11.84
CA HIS A 31 -0.18 4.97 -12.58
C HIS A 31 0.84 5.68 -11.68
N ILE A 32 0.60 5.69 -10.38
CA ILE A 32 1.56 6.23 -9.42
C ILE A 32 2.91 5.56 -9.60
N MET A 33 2.90 4.27 -9.84
CA MET A 33 4.14 3.50 -9.90
C MET A 33 4.91 3.72 -11.19
N ALA A 34 4.26 4.26 -12.20
CA ALA A 34 4.90 4.42 -13.50
C ALA A 34 6.10 5.34 -13.46
N GLY A 35 6.07 6.33 -12.58
CA GLY A 35 7.18 7.28 -12.46
C GLY A 35 8.14 6.98 -11.34
N ALA A 36 8.01 5.81 -10.72
CA ALA A 36 8.79 5.53 -9.52
C ALA A 36 10.27 5.30 -9.79
N GLY A 37 10.61 4.88 -11.00
CA GLY A 37 11.97 4.47 -11.28
C GLY A 37 12.23 3.09 -10.67
N PRO A 38 13.45 2.77 -10.32
CA PRO A 38 13.76 1.46 -9.76
C PRO A 38 13.01 1.25 -8.44
N VAL A 39 12.43 0.07 -8.31
CA VAL A 39 11.71 -0.31 -7.09
C VAL A 39 12.26 -1.65 -6.61
N HIS A 40 11.96 -1.96 -5.36
CA HIS A 40 12.39 -3.22 -4.76
C HIS A 40 11.27 -3.75 -3.88
N LEU A 41 11.40 -5.01 -3.50
CA LEU A 41 10.41 -5.66 -2.66
C LEU A 41 10.81 -5.56 -1.20
N HIS A 42 9.88 -5.09 -0.38
CA HIS A 42 10.01 -5.12 1.07
C HIS A 42 9.01 -6.11 1.63
N THR A 43 9.45 -6.94 2.56
CA THR A 43 8.53 -7.79 3.29
C THR A 43 8.21 -7.12 4.62
N ASP A 44 7.00 -7.37 5.13
CA ASP A 44 6.58 -6.84 6.43
C ASP A 44 6.72 -5.31 6.48
N PHE A 45 6.11 -4.65 5.52
CA PHE A 45 6.25 -3.21 5.35
C PHE A 45 5.13 -2.50 6.11
N TYR A 46 5.48 -2.00 7.31
CA TYR A 46 4.53 -1.28 8.17
C TYR A 46 3.24 -2.06 8.41
N GLY A 47 3.35 -3.38 8.48
CA GLY A 47 2.20 -4.24 8.67
C GLY A 47 1.67 -4.89 7.41
N ALA A 48 2.03 -4.40 6.24
CA ALA A 48 1.69 -5.06 5.00
C ALA A 48 2.56 -6.29 4.83
N ASP A 49 2.02 -7.33 4.22
CA ASP A 49 2.80 -8.54 4.00
C ASP A 49 4.00 -8.26 3.12
N GLU A 50 3.79 -7.47 2.08
CA GLU A 50 4.84 -7.08 1.16
C GLU A 50 4.53 -5.71 0.60
N ALA A 51 5.55 -5.07 0.05
CA ALA A 51 5.37 -3.83 -0.68
C ALA A 51 6.40 -3.74 -1.79
N ILE A 52 5.97 -3.25 -2.93
CA ILE A 52 6.88 -2.94 -4.02
C ILE A 52 7.03 -1.42 -4.01
N THR A 53 8.25 -0.94 -3.74
CA THR A 53 8.41 0.47 -3.41
C THR A 53 9.79 0.98 -3.79
N ASN A 54 9.89 2.30 -3.97
CA ASN A 54 11.17 2.97 -4.11
C ASN A 54 11.58 3.64 -2.79
N TYR A 55 10.91 3.30 -1.69
CA TYR A 55 11.22 3.86 -0.39
C TYR A 55 12.66 3.56 0.02
N ALA A 56 13.32 4.55 0.60
CA ALA A 56 14.61 4.38 1.21
C ALA A 56 14.68 5.33 2.39
N PRO A 57 15.45 4.99 3.44
CA PRO A 57 15.58 5.88 4.59
C PRO A 57 16.04 7.26 4.16
N GLY A 58 15.39 8.28 4.68
CA GLY A 58 15.73 9.66 4.36
C GLY A 58 15.11 10.19 3.09
N ARG A 59 14.39 9.35 2.37
CA ARG A 59 13.74 9.79 1.14
C ARG A 59 12.43 10.48 1.49
N PRO A 60 12.25 11.76 1.14
CA PRO A 60 11.05 12.49 1.54
C PRO A 60 9.81 12.13 0.73
N GLU A 61 10.00 11.63 -0.47
CA GLU A 61 8.88 11.24 -1.33
C GLU A 61 9.12 9.85 -1.87
N TRP A 62 8.08 9.04 -1.84
CA TRP A 62 8.19 7.68 -2.34
C TRP A 62 6.80 7.14 -2.66
N VAL A 63 6.78 6.06 -3.42
CA VAL A 63 5.55 5.39 -3.79
C VAL A 63 5.67 3.92 -3.44
N ALA A 64 4.54 3.26 -3.31
CA ALA A 64 4.54 1.85 -3.00
C ALA A 64 3.26 1.20 -3.47
N THR A 65 3.37 -0.08 -3.83
CA THR A 65 2.20 -0.94 -3.97
C THR A 65 2.21 -1.86 -2.76
N LEU A 66 1.26 -1.66 -1.87
CA LEU A 66 1.12 -2.47 -0.66
C LEU A 66 0.36 -3.75 -1.03
N ILE A 67 0.85 -4.87 -0.54
CA ILE A 67 0.20 -6.17 -0.75
C ILE A 67 -0.19 -6.67 0.62
N VAL A 68 -1.49 -6.77 0.84
CA VAL A 68 -2.05 -7.10 2.15
C VAL A 68 -2.97 -8.29 2.00
N THR A 69 -2.77 -9.32 2.81
CA THR A 69 -3.60 -10.51 2.74
C THR A 69 -4.36 -10.70 4.04
N GLY A 70 -5.47 -11.40 3.97
CA GLY A 70 -6.26 -11.74 5.14
C GLY A 70 -6.99 -13.04 4.90
N VAL A 71 -7.72 -13.51 5.92
CA VAL A 71 -8.47 -14.75 5.79
C VAL A 71 -9.61 -14.59 4.80
N ASP A 72 -10.09 -13.38 4.64
CA ASP A 72 -11.09 -13.05 3.63
C ASP A 72 -10.85 -11.61 3.20
N ARG A 73 -11.68 -11.14 2.28
CA ARG A 73 -11.52 -9.79 1.75
C ARG A 73 -11.68 -8.74 2.84
N GLU A 74 -12.62 -8.93 3.74
CA GLU A 74 -12.86 -7.97 4.80
C GLU A 74 -11.66 -7.88 5.74
N GLY A 75 -11.10 -9.03 6.10
CA GLY A 75 -9.91 -9.05 6.94
C GLY A 75 -8.73 -8.37 6.28
N ALA A 76 -8.58 -8.58 4.97
CA ALA A 76 -7.51 -7.93 4.23
C ALA A 76 -7.71 -6.41 4.23
N ARG A 77 -8.94 -5.95 4.07
CA ARG A 77 -9.21 -4.51 4.07
C ARG A 77 -8.96 -3.89 5.44
N GLU A 78 -9.32 -4.58 6.50
CA GLU A 78 -9.04 -4.08 7.85
C GLU A 78 -7.55 -3.97 8.08
N LYS A 79 -6.80 -4.95 7.61
CA LYS A 79 -5.36 -4.92 7.73
C LYS A 79 -4.77 -3.77 6.90
N ARG A 80 -5.31 -3.57 5.71
CA ARG A 80 -4.91 -2.45 4.85
C ARG A 80 -5.11 -1.13 5.58
N ASP A 81 -6.23 -0.96 6.27
CA ASP A 81 -6.50 0.28 6.97
C ASP A 81 -5.50 0.50 8.09
N ARG A 82 -5.12 -0.57 8.78
CA ARG A 82 -4.10 -0.45 9.81
C ARG A 82 -2.74 -0.10 9.24
N VAL A 83 -2.40 -0.68 8.09
CA VAL A 83 -1.14 -0.35 7.43
C VAL A 83 -1.09 1.12 7.05
N ILE A 84 -2.16 1.64 6.48
CA ILE A 84 -2.25 3.05 6.13
C ILE A 84 -2.08 3.91 7.38
N HIS A 85 -2.76 3.52 8.46
CA HIS A 85 -2.67 4.26 9.72
C HIS A 85 -1.22 4.25 10.25
N ASP A 86 -0.56 3.09 10.18
CA ASP A 86 0.79 2.96 10.68
C ASP A 86 1.75 3.85 9.88
N ILE A 87 1.59 3.89 8.57
CA ILE A 87 2.43 4.73 7.73
C ILE A 87 2.19 6.21 8.05
N LYS A 88 0.93 6.60 8.18
CA LYS A 88 0.61 7.98 8.52
C LYS A 88 1.23 8.38 9.86
N THR A 89 1.15 7.49 10.82
CA THR A 89 1.69 7.78 12.15
C THR A 89 3.21 7.86 12.11
N HIS A 90 3.84 6.92 11.44
CA HIS A 90 5.29 6.85 11.40
C HIS A 90 5.90 8.08 10.74
N PHE A 91 5.29 8.55 9.67
CA PHE A 91 5.82 9.65 8.90
C PHE A 91 5.15 10.99 9.21
N HIS A 92 4.26 11.01 10.20
CA HIS A 92 3.56 12.23 10.62
C HIS A 92 2.77 12.86 9.46
N LEU A 93 2.04 12.01 8.74
CA LEU A 93 1.26 12.46 7.60
C LEU A 93 -0.12 12.85 8.08
N SER A 94 -0.37 14.13 8.17
CA SER A 94 -1.63 14.64 8.69
C SER A 94 -2.74 14.68 7.64
N THR A 95 -2.38 14.61 6.37
CA THR A 95 -3.36 14.70 5.29
C THR A 95 -3.44 13.37 4.57
N TYR A 96 -4.66 12.89 4.41
CA TYR A 96 -4.95 11.68 3.65
C TYR A 96 -5.78 12.09 2.44
N SER A 97 -5.35 11.69 1.26
CA SER A 97 -6.02 12.06 0.04
C SER A 97 -6.31 10.83 -0.80
N ASP A 98 -7.50 10.74 -1.32
CA ASP A 98 -7.89 9.67 -2.21
C ASP A 98 -8.50 10.30 -3.46
N PRO A 99 -7.65 10.83 -4.35
CA PRO A 99 -8.15 11.56 -5.50
C PRO A 99 -8.63 10.67 -6.63
N CYS A 100 -8.47 9.37 -6.51
CA CYS A 100 -8.85 8.45 -7.59
C CYS A 100 -10.27 7.97 -7.35
N PRO A 101 -11.25 8.57 -8.02
CA PRO A 101 -12.64 8.27 -7.71
C PRO A 101 -13.03 6.83 -7.98
N GLY A 102 -12.41 6.17 -8.94
CA GLY A 102 -12.72 4.79 -9.19
C GLY A 102 -12.21 3.85 -8.15
N ASN A 103 -11.37 4.37 -7.31
CA ASN A 103 -10.77 3.63 -6.24
C ASN A 103 -11.68 3.75 -5.03
N GLY A 104 -11.92 2.89 -4.28
CA GLY A 104 -12.76 3.07 -3.14
C GLY A 104 -14.22 3.07 -3.46
N GLY A 105 -14.55 2.52 -4.54
CA GLY A 105 -15.94 2.31 -4.80
C GLY A 105 -16.67 3.51 -5.31
N ALA A 106 -15.96 4.36 -5.92
CA ALA A 106 -16.63 5.43 -6.57
C ALA A 106 -17.66 4.85 -7.49
N PRO A 107 -18.62 5.56 -7.78
CA PRO A 107 -19.77 5.10 -8.51
C PRO A 107 -19.40 4.44 -9.78
#